data_99575b3465a99e18ccf4ead1d5cb54b3
#
_entry.id   99575b3465a99e18ccf4ead1d5cb54b3
#
_cell.length_a   1.000
_cell.length_b   1.000
_cell.length_c   1.000
_cell.angle_alpha   90.00
_cell.angle_beta   90.00
_cell.angle_gamma   90.00
#
_symmetry.space_group_name_H-M   'P 1'
#
loop_
_entity.id
_entity.type
_entity.pdbx_description
1 polymer ?
#
loop_
_entity_poly.entity_id
_entity_poly.type
_entity_poly.pdbx_seq_one_letter_code
_entity_poly.pdbx_strand_id
1 'polypeptide(L)'
;VSSAAYGTALPMVWGGGIWPVDINGQVVERTASHTVSMRYITPEYFSTLQVPLVLGRAISESDTVDRQFVAVVSQSFARRYWPDLNPLGRHFQLAFHDRMVVGVVGDVRVRGLEQESEPQTYLSYQQVMDGNFVFYAPRNLAVRTSGAPSALAPAIRRIIQSADPEQPISDVQTLEQIVESKTAFRTVQVRVLGAFTAIAFLLAAIGIHGLLSFAVSQRNREIGVRMALGAASGDILRMVMRQGVRVALAGVLPGLALAYVAARLMQALLAGIQPGDLPTFLSAAGLCLVMTLVGSFLPALRAVRIDPMTAIRTE
;
A
#
# COMPACT_ATOMS: atom_id res chain seq x y z
N VAL A 1 -16.59 27.92 1.33
CA VAL A 1 -15.79 27.32 0.25
C VAL A 1 -14.51 28.12 0.11
N SER A 2 -13.35 27.47 0.16
CA SER A 2 -12.06 28.15 -0.04
C SER A 2 -11.58 28.09 -1.48
N SER A 3 -11.85 26.97 -2.18
CA SER A 3 -11.57 26.81 -3.61
C SER A 3 -12.45 25.71 -4.20
N ALA A 4 -12.64 25.75 -5.52
CA ALA A 4 -13.35 24.74 -6.27
C ALA A 4 -12.70 24.59 -7.65
N ALA A 5 -12.68 23.36 -8.16
CA ALA A 5 -12.08 23.08 -9.46
C ALA A 5 -12.74 21.87 -10.11
N TYR A 6 -12.72 21.86 -11.43
CA TYR A 6 -13.14 20.72 -12.23
C TYR A 6 -11.92 19.98 -12.81
N GLY A 7 -12.08 18.69 -12.98
CA GLY A 7 -11.12 17.84 -13.68
C GLY A 7 -11.80 16.63 -14.32
N THR A 8 -11.17 16.06 -15.34
CA THR A 8 -11.66 14.81 -15.97
C THR A 8 -11.54 13.62 -15.01
N ALA A 9 -10.59 13.68 -14.09
CA ALA A 9 -10.45 12.68 -13.03
C ALA A 9 -9.87 13.30 -11.75
N LEU A 10 -10.32 12.80 -10.61
CA LEU A 10 -9.73 13.08 -9.29
C LEU A 10 -8.73 11.99 -8.90
N PRO A 11 -7.82 12.27 -7.96
CA PRO A 11 -6.94 11.25 -7.40
C PRO A 11 -7.74 10.05 -6.88
N MET A 12 -7.24 8.83 -7.15
CA MET A 12 -7.86 7.56 -6.74
C MET A 12 -9.27 7.28 -7.32
N VAL A 13 -9.85 8.21 -8.06
CA VAL A 13 -11.04 7.99 -8.87
C VAL A 13 -10.59 7.68 -10.29
N TRP A 14 -10.85 6.45 -10.74
CA TRP A 14 -10.48 6.04 -12.09
C TRP A 14 -11.26 6.83 -13.12
N GLY A 15 -10.58 7.47 -14.05
CA GLY A 15 -11.22 8.30 -15.09
C GLY A 15 -10.22 8.99 -16.01
N GLY A 16 -8.91 8.93 -15.72
CA GLY A 16 -7.87 9.42 -16.61
C GLY A 16 -7.44 8.34 -17.60
N GLY A 17 -7.56 8.60 -18.89
CA GLY A 17 -7.03 7.70 -19.93
C GLY A 17 -5.51 7.59 -19.83
N ILE A 18 -5.00 6.38 -20.10
CA ILE A 18 -3.58 6.18 -20.36
C ILE A 18 -3.35 6.48 -21.84
N TRP A 19 -2.53 7.48 -22.12
CA TRP A 19 -2.25 7.94 -23.47
C TRP A 19 -0.79 7.75 -23.82
N PRO A 20 -0.51 7.36 -25.08
CA PRO A 20 0.86 7.36 -25.57
C PRO A 20 1.37 8.80 -25.64
N VAL A 21 2.61 8.98 -25.26
CA VAL A 21 3.34 10.24 -25.36
C VAL A 21 4.51 10.05 -26.30
N ASP A 22 4.71 11.02 -27.22
CA ASP A 22 5.87 11.07 -28.09
C ASP A 22 6.76 12.23 -27.67
N ILE A 23 8.04 11.93 -27.43
CA ILE A 23 9.04 12.89 -27.04
C ILE A 23 10.16 12.84 -28.08
N ASN A 24 10.49 13.99 -28.68
CA ASN A 24 11.52 14.16 -29.68
C ASN A 24 11.24 13.49 -31.06
N GLY A 25 9.97 13.28 -31.46
CA GLY A 25 9.62 12.70 -32.75
C GLY A 25 9.94 11.20 -32.86
N GLN A 26 10.28 10.55 -31.76
CA GLN A 26 10.34 9.11 -31.69
C GLN A 26 8.94 8.58 -31.43
N VAL A 27 8.28 8.09 -32.49
CA VAL A 27 7.06 7.29 -32.37
C VAL A 27 7.45 6.02 -31.65
N VAL A 28 7.35 6.04 -30.35
CA VAL A 28 7.66 4.88 -29.53
C VAL A 28 6.47 3.94 -29.61
N GLU A 29 6.70 2.71 -30.02
CA GLU A 29 5.70 1.66 -29.99
C GLU A 29 4.90 1.70 -28.66
N ARG A 30 3.59 1.37 -28.73
CA ARG A 30 2.66 1.32 -27.59
C ARG A 30 3.08 0.34 -26.51
N THR A 31 4.31 0.44 -26.05
CA THR A 31 4.79 -0.30 -24.88
C THR A 31 4.39 0.48 -23.62
N ALA A 32 4.11 -0.23 -22.55
CA ALA A 32 3.75 0.33 -21.24
C ALA A 32 4.77 1.37 -20.70
N SER A 33 5.93 1.47 -21.34
CA SER A 33 7.02 2.37 -20.97
C SER A 33 6.84 3.84 -21.42
N HIS A 34 5.92 4.13 -22.36
CA HIS A 34 5.75 5.47 -22.92
C HIS A 34 4.29 5.95 -22.85
N THR A 35 3.66 5.73 -21.73
CA THR A 35 2.29 6.14 -21.47
C THR A 35 2.21 7.10 -20.30
N VAL A 36 1.24 8.03 -20.37
CA VAL A 36 0.98 9.01 -19.31
C VAL A 36 -0.49 9.03 -18.95
N SER A 37 -0.78 9.32 -17.70
CA SER A 37 -2.13 9.60 -17.25
C SER A 37 -2.47 11.05 -17.52
N MET A 38 -3.43 11.28 -18.43
CA MET A 38 -3.80 12.62 -18.90
C MET A 38 -5.08 13.12 -18.22
N ARG A 39 -5.10 14.41 -17.83
CA ARG A 39 -6.27 15.09 -17.27
C ARG A 39 -6.43 16.47 -17.82
N TYR A 40 -7.66 16.82 -18.19
CA TYR A 40 -8.06 18.20 -18.42
C TYR A 40 -8.58 18.80 -17.12
N ILE A 41 -8.10 19.98 -16.78
CA ILE A 41 -8.34 20.63 -15.50
C ILE A 41 -8.65 22.12 -15.65
N THR A 42 -9.38 22.68 -14.67
CA THR A 42 -9.47 24.13 -14.49
C THR A 42 -8.27 24.68 -13.69
N PRO A 43 -7.97 25.97 -13.76
CA PRO A 43 -6.77 26.56 -13.14
C PRO A 43 -6.60 26.27 -11.66
N GLU A 44 -7.69 26.24 -10.88
CA GLU A 44 -7.67 26.06 -9.43
C GLU A 44 -7.47 24.60 -8.99
N TYR A 45 -7.31 23.66 -9.92
CA TYR A 45 -7.24 22.23 -9.61
C TYR A 45 -6.14 21.88 -8.60
N PHE A 46 -4.94 22.42 -8.81
CA PHE A 46 -3.80 22.14 -7.94
C PHE A 46 -3.97 22.75 -6.54
N SER A 47 -4.46 23.99 -6.45
CA SER A 47 -4.73 24.66 -5.18
C SER A 47 -5.86 23.98 -4.42
N THR A 48 -6.91 23.55 -5.11
CA THR A 48 -8.04 22.83 -4.52
C THR A 48 -7.63 21.48 -3.95
N LEU A 49 -6.78 20.74 -4.65
CA LEU A 49 -6.28 19.44 -4.20
C LEU A 49 -5.00 19.52 -3.35
N GLN A 50 -4.44 20.73 -3.17
CA GLN A 50 -3.17 20.96 -2.48
C GLN A 50 -1.98 20.21 -3.11
N VAL A 51 -1.98 20.12 -4.43
CA VAL A 51 -0.84 19.58 -5.17
C VAL A 51 0.21 20.67 -5.30
N PRO A 52 1.42 20.52 -4.76
CA PRO A 52 2.41 21.59 -4.78
C PRO A 52 2.94 21.83 -6.21
N LEU A 53 3.01 23.09 -6.60
CA LEU A 53 3.75 23.51 -7.79
C LEU A 53 5.25 23.53 -7.42
N VAL A 54 6.04 22.77 -8.15
CA VAL A 54 7.49 22.61 -7.91
C VAL A 54 8.32 23.53 -8.78
N LEU A 55 7.96 23.67 -10.06
CA LEU A 55 8.65 24.53 -11.02
C LEU A 55 7.63 25.19 -11.96
N GLY A 56 7.95 26.39 -12.45
CA GLY A 56 7.16 27.08 -13.46
C GLY A 56 5.84 27.63 -12.96
N ARG A 57 4.77 27.50 -13.76
CA ARG A 57 3.41 27.97 -13.46
C ARG A 57 2.36 26.88 -13.64
N ALA A 58 1.23 27.04 -12.97
CA ALA A 58 0.03 26.24 -13.20
C ALA A 58 -0.66 26.65 -14.52
N ILE A 59 -1.69 25.86 -14.90
CA ILE A 59 -2.64 26.23 -15.95
C ILE A 59 -3.35 27.51 -15.53
N SER A 60 -3.62 28.39 -16.51
CA SER A 60 -4.31 29.67 -16.31
C SER A 60 -5.48 29.80 -17.26
N GLU A 61 -6.39 30.75 -16.97
CA GLU A 61 -7.52 31.07 -17.85
C GLU A 61 -7.09 31.59 -19.22
N SER A 62 -5.85 32.06 -19.35
CA SER A 62 -5.31 32.52 -20.63
C SER A 62 -4.81 31.39 -21.54
N ASP A 63 -4.79 30.12 -21.05
CA ASP A 63 -4.34 28.97 -21.83
C ASP A 63 -5.52 28.41 -22.66
N THR A 64 -5.88 29.13 -23.73
CA THR A 64 -7.01 28.90 -24.63
C THR A 64 -6.61 28.16 -25.91
N VAL A 65 -7.59 27.69 -26.70
CA VAL A 65 -7.35 26.90 -27.93
C VAL A 65 -6.63 27.69 -29.05
N ASP A 66 -6.74 28.99 -29.06
CA ASP A 66 -6.10 29.90 -30.02
C ASP A 66 -4.65 30.24 -29.66
N ARG A 67 -4.14 29.73 -28.54
CA ARG A 67 -2.77 29.94 -28.08
C ARG A 67 -1.94 28.66 -28.15
N GLN A 68 -0.66 28.80 -27.84
CA GLN A 68 0.25 27.67 -27.68
C GLN A 68 -0.36 26.65 -26.72
N PHE A 69 -0.47 25.40 -27.15
CA PHE A 69 -0.91 24.30 -26.29
C PHE A 69 0.12 24.05 -25.21
N VAL A 70 -0.33 24.07 -23.98
CA VAL A 70 0.54 23.93 -22.81
C VAL A 70 0.18 22.68 -21.98
N ALA A 71 1.14 22.27 -21.18
CA ALA A 71 0.95 21.18 -20.24
C ALA A 71 1.69 21.47 -18.92
N VAL A 72 1.09 21.05 -17.81
CA VAL A 72 1.76 20.90 -16.53
C VAL A 72 1.99 19.40 -16.32
N VAL A 73 3.19 19.02 -15.93
CA VAL A 73 3.59 17.62 -15.78
C VAL A 73 3.91 17.28 -14.33
N SER A 74 3.81 16.01 -13.95
CA SER A 74 4.23 15.55 -12.63
C SER A 74 5.75 15.42 -12.53
N GLN A 75 6.30 15.37 -11.32
CA GLN A 75 7.72 15.10 -11.10
C GLN A 75 8.12 13.72 -11.66
N SER A 76 7.27 12.71 -11.54
CA SER A 76 7.49 11.38 -12.11
C SER A 76 7.59 11.42 -13.64
N PHE A 77 6.79 12.27 -14.31
CA PHE A 77 6.91 12.53 -15.75
C PHE A 77 8.26 13.14 -16.08
N ALA A 78 8.63 14.23 -15.40
CA ALA A 78 9.89 14.92 -15.64
C ALA A 78 11.11 14.01 -15.44
N ARG A 79 11.15 13.24 -14.34
CA ARG A 79 12.21 12.29 -14.07
C ARG A 79 12.30 11.17 -15.10
N ARG A 80 11.18 10.73 -15.65
CA ARG A 80 11.13 9.62 -16.60
C ARG A 80 11.63 10.03 -17.98
N TYR A 81 11.20 11.19 -18.44
CA TYR A 81 11.43 11.61 -19.85
C TYR A 81 12.57 12.59 -20.02
N TRP A 82 12.91 13.32 -18.99
CA TRP A 82 14.01 14.30 -18.99
C TRP A 82 14.83 14.21 -17.69
N PRO A 83 15.45 13.05 -17.41
CA PRO A 83 16.29 12.89 -16.23
C PRO A 83 17.40 13.98 -16.24
N ASP A 84 17.58 14.62 -15.11
CA ASP A 84 18.60 15.66 -14.88
C ASP A 84 18.54 16.90 -15.79
N LEU A 85 17.43 17.09 -16.51
CA LEU A 85 17.22 18.22 -17.38
C LEU A 85 16.07 19.09 -16.89
N ASN A 86 16.14 20.40 -17.19
CA ASN A 86 15.00 21.30 -16.94
C ASN A 86 13.85 20.97 -17.90
N PRO A 87 12.67 20.56 -17.42
CA PRO A 87 11.53 20.23 -18.27
C PRO A 87 10.79 21.46 -18.82
N LEU A 88 10.95 22.65 -18.21
CA LEU A 88 10.24 23.86 -18.63
C LEU A 88 10.64 24.29 -20.05
N GLY A 89 9.64 24.65 -20.86
CA GLY A 89 9.80 25.04 -22.25
C GLY A 89 10.06 23.86 -23.20
N ARG A 90 10.15 22.62 -22.72
CA ARG A 90 10.29 21.47 -23.60
C ARG A 90 8.95 21.09 -24.20
N HIS A 91 9.02 20.47 -25.37
CA HIS A 91 7.87 20.06 -26.15
C HIS A 91 7.71 18.54 -26.20
N PHE A 92 6.47 18.10 -26.30
CA PHE A 92 6.11 16.69 -26.48
C PHE A 92 4.73 16.57 -27.14
N GLN A 93 4.52 15.50 -27.88
CA GLN A 93 3.25 15.19 -28.53
C GLN A 93 2.34 14.43 -27.57
N LEU A 94 1.15 14.94 -27.32
CA LEU A 94 0.11 14.28 -26.54
C LEU A 94 -1.28 14.66 -27.04
N ALA A 95 -2.16 13.69 -27.20
CA ALA A 95 -3.52 13.90 -27.68
C ALA A 95 -3.56 14.68 -29.02
N PHE A 96 -2.71 14.27 -29.96
CA PHE A 96 -2.56 14.80 -31.32
C PHE A 96 -2.00 16.23 -31.42
N HIS A 97 -1.56 16.83 -30.32
CA HIS A 97 -1.03 18.17 -30.30
C HIS A 97 0.37 18.24 -29.69
N ASP A 98 1.18 19.13 -30.26
CA ASP A 98 2.44 19.56 -29.65
C ASP A 98 2.14 20.43 -28.43
N ARG A 99 2.72 20.09 -27.27
CA ARG A 99 2.47 20.79 -26.02
C ARG A 99 3.77 21.21 -25.37
N MET A 100 3.81 22.45 -24.94
CA MET A 100 4.95 23.01 -24.22
C MET A 100 4.75 22.85 -22.72
N VAL A 101 5.75 22.34 -22.02
CA VAL A 101 5.73 22.23 -20.55
C VAL A 101 5.89 23.61 -19.92
N VAL A 102 4.88 24.05 -19.17
CA VAL A 102 4.88 25.37 -18.48
C VAL A 102 5.05 25.22 -16.96
N GLY A 103 4.89 24.04 -16.42
CA GLY A 103 5.04 23.79 -14.99
C GLY A 103 5.25 22.33 -14.63
N VAL A 104 5.80 22.12 -13.44
CA VAL A 104 5.97 20.80 -12.83
C VAL A 104 5.30 20.81 -11.47
N VAL A 105 4.48 19.80 -11.19
CA VAL A 105 3.77 19.61 -9.91
C VAL A 105 4.24 18.35 -9.21
N GLY A 106 3.98 18.28 -7.90
CA GLY A 106 4.23 17.09 -7.10
C GLY A 106 3.49 15.88 -7.64
N ASP A 107 4.03 14.71 -7.35
CA ASP A 107 3.41 13.43 -7.73
C ASP A 107 2.15 13.16 -6.91
N VAL A 108 1.10 12.70 -7.58
CA VAL A 108 -0.16 12.28 -6.95
C VAL A 108 -0.43 10.82 -7.26
N ARG A 109 -0.78 10.06 -6.23
CA ARG A 109 -1.14 8.65 -6.41
C ARG A 109 -2.55 8.51 -6.98
N VAL A 110 -2.67 7.87 -8.13
CA VAL A 110 -3.93 7.79 -8.89
C VAL A 110 -4.58 6.42 -8.81
N ARG A 111 -3.76 5.35 -8.81
CA ARG A 111 -4.25 3.96 -8.89
C ARG A 111 -4.26 3.22 -7.56
N GLY A 112 -4.01 3.91 -6.47
CA GLY A 112 -3.91 3.34 -5.13
C GLY A 112 -2.70 3.88 -4.38
N LEU A 113 -2.72 3.75 -3.07
CA LEU A 113 -1.63 4.25 -2.21
C LEU A 113 -0.36 3.40 -2.30
N GLU A 114 -0.47 2.16 -2.77
CA GLU A 114 0.62 1.20 -2.83
C GLU A 114 1.43 1.26 -4.13
N GLN A 115 0.83 1.81 -5.19
CA GLN A 115 1.51 1.90 -6.48
C GLN A 115 2.34 3.18 -6.54
N GLU A 116 3.49 3.10 -7.18
CA GLU A 116 4.27 4.30 -7.48
C GLU A 116 3.47 5.25 -8.36
N SER A 117 3.76 6.55 -8.22
CA SER A 117 3.11 7.56 -9.03
C SER A 117 3.51 7.39 -10.50
N GLU A 118 2.52 7.12 -11.34
CA GLU A 118 2.71 7.08 -12.79
C GLU A 118 2.94 8.50 -13.33
N PRO A 119 3.63 8.66 -14.48
CA PRO A 119 3.74 9.94 -15.15
C PRO A 119 2.37 10.54 -15.45
N GLN A 120 2.16 11.79 -15.04
CA GLN A 120 0.89 12.50 -15.20
C GLN A 120 1.08 13.79 -15.96
N THR A 121 0.08 14.12 -16.76
CA THR A 121 0.02 15.36 -17.54
C THR A 121 -1.33 16.01 -17.30
N TYR A 122 -1.29 17.31 -17.02
CA TYR A 122 -2.45 18.14 -16.76
C TYR A 122 -2.55 19.19 -17.85
N LEU A 123 -3.72 19.29 -18.48
CA LEU A 123 -3.99 20.11 -19.65
C LEU A 123 -5.10 21.11 -19.35
N SER A 124 -5.08 22.26 -20.00
CA SER A 124 -6.17 23.24 -19.88
C SER A 124 -7.45 22.69 -20.50
N TYR A 125 -8.56 22.79 -19.75
CA TYR A 125 -9.89 22.44 -20.26
C TYR A 125 -10.31 23.32 -21.46
N GLN A 126 -9.75 24.52 -21.60
CA GLN A 126 -9.98 25.44 -22.72
C GLN A 126 -9.16 25.09 -23.98
N GLN A 127 -8.23 24.14 -23.89
CA GLN A 127 -7.44 23.62 -25.02
C GLN A 127 -7.97 22.31 -25.57
N VAL A 128 -9.28 22.08 -25.51
CA VAL A 128 -9.97 20.96 -26.14
C VAL A 128 -10.59 21.46 -27.44
N MET A 129 -10.26 20.82 -28.56
CA MET A 129 -10.85 21.18 -29.85
C MET A 129 -12.32 20.74 -29.94
N ASP A 130 -13.11 21.49 -30.65
CA ASP A 130 -14.51 21.18 -30.94
C ASP A 130 -14.67 19.77 -31.52
N GLY A 131 -15.70 19.05 -31.07
CA GLY A 131 -15.96 17.67 -31.44
C GLY A 131 -15.31 16.63 -30.49
N ASN A 132 -14.24 16.95 -29.80
CA ASN A 132 -13.60 16.07 -28.81
C ASN A 132 -14.05 16.34 -27.37
N PHE A 133 -14.80 17.40 -27.14
CA PHE A 133 -15.18 17.88 -25.81
C PHE A 133 -15.94 16.84 -24.98
N VAL A 134 -16.80 16.04 -25.62
CA VAL A 134 -17.57 14.99 -24.92
C VAL A 134 -16.70 13.99 -24.18
N PHE A 135 -15.51 13.68 -24.73
CA PHE A 135 -14.59 12.71 -24.12
C PHE A 135 -13.68 13.34 -23.06
N TYR A 136 -13.42 14.65 -23.17
CA TYR A 136 -12.41 15.35 -22.37
C TYR A 136 -13.00 16.40 -21.43
N ALA A 137 -14.31 16.59 -21.43
CA ALA A 137 -14.98 17.52 -20.52
C ALA A 137 -14.66 17.17 -19.07
N PRO A 138 -14.26 18.13 -18.24
CA PRO A 138 -14.09 17.93 -16.82
C PRO A 138 -15.44 17.58 -16.18
N ARG A 139 -15.54 16.39 -15.58
CA ARG A 139 -16.80 15.85 -15.02
C ARG A 139 -16.81 15.81 -13.50
N ASN A 140 -15.64 15.90 -12.89
CA ASN A 140 -15.51 15.77 -11.44
C ASN A 140 -15.26 17.14 -10.83
N LEU A 141 -16.18 17.59 -9.99
CA LEU A 141 -16.04 18.81 -9.20
C LEU A 141 -15.37 18.48 -7.87
N ALA A 142 -14.23 19.08 -7.59
CA ALA A 142 -13.61 19.11 -6.29
C ALA A 142 -13.91 20.44 -5.60
N VAL A 143 -14.30 20.39 -4.33
CA VAL A 143 -14.57 21.60 -3.53
C VAL A 143 -13.83 21.48 -2.21
N ARG A 144 -13.04 22.49 -1.92
CA ARG A 144 -12.35 22.62 -0.62
C ARG A 144 -13.12 23.54 0.31
N THR A 145 -13.27 23.10 1.53
CA THR A 145 -13.98 23.85 2.58
C THR A 145 -13.22 23.76 3.89
N SER A 146 -13.36 24.77 4.73
CA SER A 146 -12.90 24.77 6.13
C SER A 146 -13.92 24.18 7.12
N GLY A 147 -15.18 24.03 6.70
CA GLY A 147 -16.25 23.43 7.48
C GLY A 147 -16.54 21.98 7.10
N ALA A 148 -17.60 21.40 7.69
CA ALA A 148 -18.02 20.03 7.41
C ALA A 148 -18.44 19.89 5.93
N PRO A 149 -17.77 19.03 5.14
CA PRO A 149 -18.05 18.89 3.70
C PRO A 149 -19.48 18.47 3.41
N SER A 150 -20.07 17.60 4.23
CA SER A 150 -21.43 17.11 4.08
C SER A 150 -22.50 18.21 4.17
N ALA A 151 -22.24 19.28 4.93
CA ALA A 151 -23.15 20.41 5.06
C ALA A 151 -23.24 21.25 3.78
N LEU A 152 -22.21 21.21 2.93
CA LEU A 152 -22.19 21.97 1.67
C LEU A 152 -22.85 21.26 0.49
N ALA A 153 -22.97 19.95 0.52
CA ALA A 153 -23.49 19.16 -0.60
C ALA A 153 -24.89 19.63 -1.08
N PRO A 154 -25.88 19.96 -0.20
CA PRO A 154 -27.18 20.46 -0.64
C PRO A 154 -27.10 21.85 -1.31
N ALA A 155 -26.18 22.71 -0.85
CA ALA A 155 -26.02 24.05 -1.43
C ALA A 155 -25.36 23.97 -2.82
N ILE A 156 -24.33 23.14 -2.97
CA ILE A 156 -23.65 22.90 -4.25
C ILE A 156 -24.65 22.30 -5.24
N ARG A 157 -25.45 21.32 -4.82
CA ARG A 157 -26.49 20.72 -5.66
C ARG A 157 -27.47 21.75 -6.17
N ARG A 158 -27.96 22.65 -5.33
CA ARG A 158 -28.85 23.75 -5.74
C ARG A 158 -28.22 24.67 -6.78
N ILE A 159 -26.95 25.04 -6.60
CA ILE A 159 -26.23 25.91 -7.54
C ILE A 159 -26.11 25.22 -8.91
N ILE A 160 -25.72 23.96 -8.96
CA ILE A 160 -25.58 23.22 -10.23
C ILE A 160 -26.96 23.09 -10.89
N GLN A 161 -27.99 22.68 -10.16
CA GLN A 161 -29.33 22.53 -10.69
C GLN A 161 -30.00 23.85 -11.10
N SER A 162 -29.57 24.99 -10.52
CA SER A 162 -30.03 26.30 -11.00
C SER A 162 -29.42 26.71 -12.31
N ALA A 163 -28.21 26.23 -12.62
CA ALA A 163 -27.53 26.49 -13.90
C ALA A 163 -27.97 25.50 -14.98
N ASP A 164 -28.10 24.23 -14.63
CA ASP A 164 -28.58 23.17 -15.50
C ASP A 164 -29.44 22.18 -14.71
N PRO A 165 -30.78 22.25 -14.82
CA PRO A 165 -31.70 21.34 -14.10
C PRO A 165 -31.56 19.87 -14.50
N GLU A 166 -31.08 19.58 -15.70
CA GLU A 166 -30.96 18.23 -16.24
C GLU A 166 -29.58 17.60 -15.90
N GLN A 167 -28.64 18.37 -15.35
CA GLN A 167 -27.33 17.87 -15.00
C GLN A 167 -27.38 16.85 -13.86
N PRO A 168 -27.06 15.57 -14.10
CA PRO A 168 -27.05 14.58 -13.04
C PRO A 168 -25.87 14.82 -12.09
N ILE A 169 -26.13 14.70 -10.79
CA ILE A 169 -25.12 14.80 -9.74
C ILE A 169 -25.08 13.46 -9.01
N SER A 170 -24.00 12.73 -9.20
CA SER A 170 -23.74 11.43 -8.58
C SER A 170 -22.47 11.45 -7.73
N ASP A 171 -22.28 10.42 -6.94
CA ASP A 171 -21.00 10.12 -6.23
C ASP A 171 -20.47 11.27 -5.37
N VAL A 172 -21.36 11.94 -4.63
CA VAL A 172 -20.97 13.00 -3.71
C VAL A 172 -20.27 12.37 -2.49
N GLN A 173 -18.94 12.46 -2.46
CA GLN A 173 -18.09 11.84 -1.45
C GLN A 173 -16.96 12.80 -1.03
N THR A 174 -16.44 12.62 0.17
CA THR A 174 -15.20 13.28 0.56
C THR A 174 -14.00 12.50 -0.01
N LEU A 175 -12.84 13.17 -0.17
CA LEU A 175 -11.61 12.47 -0.57
C LEU A 175 -11.21 11.38 0.43
N GLU A 176 -11.50 11.57 1.73
CA GLU A 176 -11.29 10.55 2.76
C GLU A 176 -12.13 9.30 2.51
N GLN A 177 -13.42 9.46 2.18
CA GLN A 177 -14.29 8.34 1.83
C GLN A 177 -13.82 7.59 0.58
N ILE A 178 -13.30 8.33 -0.42
CA ILE A 178 -12.71 7.71 -1.62
C ILE A 178 -11.49 6.88 -1.24
N VAL A 179 -10.58 7.40 -0.43
CA VAL A 179 -9.40 6.67 0.07
C VAL A 179 -9.84 5.45 0.87
N GLU A 180 -10.78 5.61 1.80
CA GLU A 180 -11.29 4.52 2.62
C GLU A 180 -11.93 3.42 1.78
N SER A 181 -12.77 3.76 0.81
CA SER A 181 -13.41 2.78 -0.09
C SER A 181 -12.39 2.00 -0.93
N LYS A 182 -11.34 2.67 -1.38
CA LYS A 182 -10.26 2.03 -2.17
C LYS A 182 -9.35 1.14 -1.33
N THR A 183 -9.21 1.44 -0.04
CA THR A 183 -8.39 0.65 0.89
C THR A 183 -9.20 -0.38 1.69
N ALA A 184 -10.53 -0.31 1.69
CA ALA A 184 -11.43 -1.18 2.47
C ALA A 184 -11.18 -2.68 2.20
N PHE A 185 -11.09 -3.07 0.93
CA PHE A 185 -10.84 -4.46 0.56
C PHE A 185 -9.53 -5.00 1.16
N ARG A 186 -8.49 -4.18 1.16
CA ARG A 186 -7.19 -4.55 1.71
C ARG A 186 -7.22 -4.64 3.24
N THR A 187 -7.96 -3.73 3.88
CA THR A 187 -8.18 -3.80 5.33
C THR A 187 -8.84 -5.11 5.73
N VAL A 188 -9.83 -5.58 4.97
CA VAL A 188 -10.47 -6.88 5.19
C VAL A 188 -9.48 -8.01 4.98
N GLN A 189 -8.69 -7.99 3.88
CA GLN A 189 -7.66 -8.99 3.64
C GLN A 189 -6.65 -9.09 4.79
N VAL A 190 -6.14 -7.96 5.27
CA VAL A 190 -5.17 -7.91 6.39
C VAL A 190 -5.81 -8.46 7.67
N ARG A 191 -7.06 -8.13 7.97
CA ARG A 191 -7.78 -8.67 9.14
C ARG A 191 -7.97 -10.19 9.06
N VAL A 192 -8.39 -10.68 7.90
CA VAL A 192 -8.59 -12.12 7.67
C VAL A 192 -7.26 -12.88 7.78
N LEU A 193 -6.21 -12.40 7.11
CA LEU A 193 -4.87 -13.00 7.20
C LEU A 193 -4.33 -12.94 8.63
N GLY A 194 -4.55 -11.83 9.34
CA GLY A 194 -4.18 -11.68 10.75
C GLY A 194 -4.89 -12.70 11.65
N ALA A 195 -6.18 -12.93 11.42
CA ALA A 195 -6.94 -13.96 12.15
C ALA A 195 -6.41 -15.38 11.89
N PHE A 196 -6.14 -15.72 10.61
CA PHE A 196 -5.52 -17.00 10.27
C PHE A 196 -4.14 -17.17 10.90
N THR A 197 -3.33 -16.12 10.88
CA THR A 197 -2.01 -16.11 11.51
C THR A 197 -2.12 -16.35 13.02
N ALA A 198 -3.05 -15.67 13.69
CA ALA A 198 -3.28 -15.86 15.12
C ALA A 198 -3.70 -17.31 15.47
N ILE A 199 -4.61 -17.89 14.68
CA ILE A 199 -5.02 -19.29 14.84
C ILE A 199 -3.84 -20.23 14.60
N ALA A 200 -3.04 -20.02 13.57
CA ALA A 200 -1.86 -20.83 13.28
C ALA A 200 -0.85 -20.79 14.43
N PHE A 201 -0.60 -19.61 15.01
CA PHE A 201 0.25 -19.48 16.19
C PHE A 201 -0.30 -20.19 17.42
N LEU A 202 -1.60 -20.11 17.67
CA LEU A 202 -2.24 -20.84 18.77
C LEU A 202 -2.09 -22.36 18.61
N LEU A 203 -2.35 -22.88 17.41
CA LEU A 203 -2.18 -24.31 17.12
C LEU A 203 -0.71 -24.73 17.25
N ALA A 204 0.23 -23.94 16.78
CA ALA A 204 1.66 -24.21 16.95
C ALA A 204 2.07 -24.22 18.43
N ALA A 205 1.58 -23.27 19.24
CA ALA A 205 1.85 -23.20 20.67
C ALA A 205 1.31 -24.45 21.41
N ILE A 206 0.07 -24.88 21.08
CA ILE A 206 -0.53 -26.10 21.62
C ILE A 206 0.28 -27.35 21.21
N GLY A 207 0.68 -27.43 19.94
CA GLY A 207 1.51 -28.52 19.42
C GLY A 207 2.86 -28.64 20.13
N ILE A 208 3.57 -27.51 20.29
CA ILE A 208 4.85 -27.44 20.99
C ILE A 208 4.67 -27.81 22.46
N HIS A 209 3.64 -27.27 23.13
CA HIS A 209 3.33 -27.62 24.52
C HIS A 209 3.08 -29.11 24.68
N GLY A 210 2.27 -29.73 23.82
CA GLY A 210 1.99 -31.16 23.85
C GLY A 210 3.25 -31.99 23.63
N LEU A 211 4.06 -31.68 22.62
CA LEU A 211 5.29 -32.41 22.31
C LEU A 211 6.31 -32.33 23.47
N LEU A 212 6.51 -31.16 24.04
CA LEU A 212 7.44 -30.99 25.17
C LEU A 212 6.93 -31.62 26.44
N SER A 213 5.63 -31.54 26.73
CA SER A 213 5.01 -32.21 27.87
C SER A 213 5.20 -33.74 27.78
N PHE A 214 4.98 -34.30 26.59
CA PHE A 214 5.21 -35.72 26.34
C PHE A 214 6.70 -36.09 26.49
N ALA A 215 7.62 -35.30 25.91
CA ALA A 215 9.05 -35.53 26.01
C ALA A 215 9.57 -35.47 27.47
N VAL A 216 9.03 -34.54 28.29
CA VAL A 216 9.33 -34.45 29.74
C VAL A 216 8.78 -35.65 30.45
N SER A 217 7.51 -36.06 30.21
CA SER A 217 6.88 -37.22 30.84
C SER A 217 7.66 -38.51 30.60
N GLN A 218 8.15 -38.72 29.37
CA GLN A 218 8.97 -39.90 29.06
C GLN A 218 10.32 -39.93 29.79
N ARG A 219 10.81 -38.79 30.27
CA ARG A 219 12.10 -38.67 30.97
C ARG A 219 11.97 -38.39 32.47
N ASN A 220 10.77 -38.52 33.04
CA ASN A 220 10.54 -38.23 34.45
C ASN A 220 11.50 -38.98 35.37
N ARG A 221 11.76 -40.28 35.07
CA ARG A 221 12.69 -41.10 35.85
C ARG A 221 14.15 -40.58 35.74
N GLU A 222 14.59 -40.23 34.55
CA GLU A 222 15.94 -39.66 34.32
C GLU A 222 16.09 -38.33 35.06
N ILE A 223 15.07 -37.44 34.96
CA ILE A 223 15.03 -36.17 35.66
C ILE A 223 15.03 -36.38 37.18
N GLY A 224 14.20 -37.30 37.69
CA GLY A 224 14.14 -37.65 39.12
C GLY A 224 15.48 -38.12 39.65
N VAL A 225 16.18 -39.04 38.96
CA VAL A 225 17.52 -39.51 39.34
C VAL A 225 18.53 -38.39 39.36
N ARG A 226 18.55 -37.51 38.37
CA ARG A 226 19.44 -36.34 38.34
C ARG A 226 19.22 -35.38 39.52
N MET A 227 17.94 -35.13 39.86
CA MET A 227 17.61 -34.29 41.03
C MET A 227 18.01 -34.96 42.33
N ALA A 228 17.83 -36.26 42.45
CA ALA A 228 18.29 -37.02 43.63
C ALA A 228 19.81 -37.01 43.79
N LEU A 229 20.57 -36.91 42.67
CA LEU A 229 22.02 -36.76 42.64
C LEU A 229 22.51 -35.32 42.80
N GLY A 230 21.59 -34.35 43.07
CA GLY A 230 21.93 -32.98 43.40
C GLY A 230 21.90 -32.01 42.20
N ALA A 231 21.31 -32.39 41.06
CA ALA A 231 21.16 -31.46 39.95
C ALA A 231 20.27 -30.25 40.34
N ALA A 232 20.71 -29.04 40.06
CA ALA A 232 19.93 -27.85 40.34
C ALA A 232 18.70 -27.75 39.41
N SER A 233 17.59 -27.25 39.95
CA SER A 233 16.35 -27.03 39.18
C SER A 233 16.58 -26.17 37.92
N GLY A 234 17.55 -25.26 37.96
CA GLY A 234 17.95 -24.43 36.81
C GLY A 234 18.55 -25.21 35.65
N ASP A 235 19.26 -26.34 35.94
CA ASP A 235 19.85 -27.17 34.90
C ASP A 235 18.77 -27.98 34.15
N ILE A 236 17.76 -28.45 34.87
CA ILE A 236 16.59 -29.11 34.27
C ILE A 236 15.80 -28.12 33.41
N LEU A 237 15.55 -26.90 33.92
CA LEU A 237 14.87 -25.85 33.17
C LEU A 237 15.62 -25.54 31.87
N ARG A 238 16.94 -25.32 31.96
CA ARG A 238 17.82 -25.03 30.81
C ARG A 238 17.81 -26.19 29.79
N MET A 239 17.77 -27.43 30.24
CA MET A 239 17.74 -28.61 29.37
C MET A 239 16.44 -28.63 28.55
N VAL A 240 15.27 -28.45 29.20
CA VAL A 240 13.95 -28.42 28.51
C VAL A 240 13.83 -27.24 27.55
N MET A 241 14.25 -26.06 28.02
CA MET A 241 14.24 -24.86 27.15
C MET A 241 15.15 -25.01 25.91
N ARG A 242 16.34 -25.60 26.08
CA ARG A 242 17.26 -25.90 24.97
C ARG A 242 16.64 -26.87 23.96
N GLN A 243 15.85 -27.83 24.43
CA GLN A 243 15.12 -28.73 23.54
C GLN A 243 14.02 -28.00 22.77
N GLY A 244 13.27 -27.12 23.43
CA GLY A 244 12.27 -26.27 22.79
C GLY A 244 12.89 -25.39 21.68
N VAL A 245 14.04 -24.75 21.96
CA VAL A 245 14.77 -23.93 20.97
C VAL A 245 15.24 -24.77 19.77
N ARG A 246 15.72 -25.99 19.99
CA ARG A 246 16.13 -26.89 18.88
C ARG A 246 14.95 -27.24 17.97
N VAL A 247 13.80 -27.57 18.57
CA VAL A 247 12.56 -27.85 17.82
C VAL A 247 12.11 -26.61 17.04
N ALA A 248 12.18 -25.42 17.66
CA ALA A 248 11.86 -24.17 17.00
C ALA A 248 12.77 -23.91 15.80
N LEU A 249 14.08 -24.02 15.96
CA LEU A 249 15.03 -23.81 14.88
C LEU A 249 14.84 -24.80 13.73
N ALA A 250 14.57 -26.07 14.06
CA ALA A 250 14.27 -27.11 13.07
C ALA A 250 12.99 -26.84 12.27
N GLY A 251 12.04 -26.10 12.83
CA GLY A 251 10.81 -25.66 12.13
C GLY A 251 10.93 -24.32 11.45
N VAL A 252 11.57 -23.34 12.10
CA VAL A 252 11.68 -21.96 11.58
C VAL A 252 12.54 -21.88 10.31
N LEU A 253 13.64 -22.62 10.26
CA LEU A 253 14.54 -22.57 9.08
C LEU A 253 13.85 -23.07 7.80
N PRO A 254 13.27 -24.27 7.73
CA PRO A 254 12.53 -24.70 6.55
C PRO A 254 11.26 -23.88 6.34
N GLY A 255 10.60 -23.41 7.40
CA GLY A 255 9.43 -22.52 7.31
C GLY A 255 9.74 -21.19 6.62
N LEU A 256 10.87 -20.56 6.96
CA LEU A 256 11.33 -19.33 6.28
C LEU A 256 11.69 -19.59 4.82
N ALA A 257 12.33 -20.72 4.50
CA ALA A 257 12.64 -21.09 3.13
C ALA A 257 11.36 -21.29 2.30
N LEU A 258 10.37 -22.01 2.83
CA LEU A 258 9.07 -22.18 2.17
C LEU A 258 8.30 -20.86 2.03
N ALA A 259 8.32 -20.01 3.06
CA ALA A 259 7.70 -18.67 2.99
C ALA A 259 8.34 -17.80 1.90
N TYR A 260 9.67 -17.84 1.77
CA TYR A 260 10.37 -17.12 0.71
C TYR A 260 9.99 -17.63 -0.69
N VAL A 261 9.93 -18.95 -0.88
CA VAL A 261 9.50 -19.55 -2.16
C VAL A 261 8.05 -19.17 -2.46
N ALA A 262 7.16 -19.28 -1.49
CA ALA A 262 5.76 -18.90 -1.64
C ALA A 262 5.61 -17.39 -1.99
N ALA A 263 6.34 -16.51 -1.30
CA ALA A 263 6.34 -15.08 -1.59
C ALA A 263 6.82 -14.79 -3.03
N ARG A 264 7.81 -15.51 -3.49
CA ARG A 264 8.34 -15.37 -4.85
C ARG A 264 7.36 -15.88 -5.93
N LEU A 265 6.67 -16.99 -5.68
CA LEU A 265 5.62 -17.49 -6.58
C LEU A 265 4.41 -16.55 -6.63
N MET A 266 4.09 -15.89 -5.52
CA MET A 266 2.99 -14.93 -5.44
C MET A 266 3.38 -13.53 -5.92
N GLN A 267 4.63 -13.27 -6.24
CA GLN A 267 5.11 -11.95 -6.67
C GLN A 267 4.36 -11.40 -7.90
N ALA A 268 3.97 -12.27 -8.82
CA ALA A 268 3.17 -11.91 -9.98
C ALA A 268 1.74 -11.45 -9.61
N LEU A 269 1.23 -11.86 -8.44
CA LEU A 269 -0.08 -11.50 -7.91
C LEU A 269 -0.02 -10.31 -6.93
N LEU A 270 1.14 -10.07 -6.34
CA LEU A 270 1.42 -9.04 -5.34
C LEU A 270 2.18 -7.87 -6.00
N ALA A 271 1.50 -7.08 -6.83
CA ALA A 271 2.11 -5.89 -7.42
C ALA A 271 2.62 -4.94 -6.32
N GLY A 272 3.94 -4.70 -6.29
CA GLY A 272 4.58 -3.68 -5.45
C GLY A 272 5.18 -4.13 -4.12
N ILE A 273 5.12 -5.43 -3.75
CA ILE A 273 5.80 -5.95 -2.56
C ILE A 273 7.07 -6.67 -3.00
N GLN A 274 8.22 -6.25 -2.48
CA GLN A 274 9.48 -6.97 -2.72
C GLN A 274 9.47 -8.28 -1.92
N PRO A 275 9.53 -9.45 -2.57
CA PRO A 275 9.69 -10.71 -1.87
C PRO A 275 11.09 -10.74 -1.24
N GLY A 276 11.16 -10.90 0.07
CA GLY A 276 12.44 -10.98 0.79
C GLY A 276 12.75 -9.75 1.65
N ASP A 277 11.72 -9.01 2.07
CA ASP A 277 11.87 -7.95 3.07
C ASP A 277 12.45 -8.52 4.36
N LEU A 278 13.75 -8.29 4.58
CA LEU A 278 14.49 -8.83 5.72
C LEU A 278 13.88 -8.51 7.08
N PRO A 279 13.41 -7.27 7.35
CA PRO A 279 12.70 -6.94 8.60
C PRO A 279 11.47 -7.81 8.85
N THR A 280 10.68 -8.08 7.82
CA THR A 280 9.47 -8.93 7.94
C THR A 280 9.83 -10.37 8.26
N PHE A 281 10.83 -10.95 7.59
CA PHE A 281 11.29 -12.31 7.88
C PHE A 281 11.91 -12.43 9.28
N LEU A 282 12.70 -11.45 9.71
CA LEU A 282 13.28 -11.42 11.06
C LEU A 282 12.21 -11.28 12.14
N SER A 283 11.22 -10.42 11.93
CA SER A 283 10.11 -10.25 12.89
C SER A 283 9.26 -11.52 13.01
N ALA A 284 8.97 -12.20 11.90
CA ALA A 284 8.26 -13.48 11.91
C ALA A 284 9.06 -14.57 12.63
N ALA A 285 10.37 -14.69 12.34
CA ALA A 285 11.24 -15.65 13.03
C ALA A 285 11.34 -15.35 14.53
N GLY A 286 11.50 -14.07 14.90
CA GLY A 286 11.52 -13.62 16.29
C GLY A 286 10.21 -13.96 17.03
N LEU A 287 9.08 -13.71 16.39
CA LEU A 287 7.76 -14.06 16.96
C LEU A 287 7.61 -15.56 17.16
N CYS A 288 8.02 -16.39 16.18
CA CYS A 288 8.02 -17.85 16.33
C CYS A 288 8.89 -18.32 17.50
N LEU A 289 10.08 -17.73 17.68
CA LEU A 289 10.96 -18.06 18.81
C LEU A 289 10.32 -17.67 20.15
N VAL A 290 9.77 -16.48 20.26
CA VAL A 290 9.06 -16.01 21.48
C VAL A 290 7.90 -16.96 21.83
N MET A 291 7.08 -17.30 20.84
CA MET A 291 5.95 -18.24 21.03
C MET A 291 6.43 -19.61 21.49
N THR A 292 7.53 -20.11 20.93
CA THR A 292 8.13 -21.39 21.37
C THR A 292 8.62 -21.31 22.81
N LEU A 293 9.29 -20.23 23.19
CA LEU A 293 9.76 -20.05 24.57
C LEU A 293 8.59 -20.00 25.55
N VAL A 294 7.53 -19.25 25.23
CA VAL A 294 6.31 -19.17 26.03
C VAL A 294 5.62 -20.54 26.13
N GLY A 295 5.44 -21.24 25.00
CA GLY A 295 4.83 -22.58 24.97
C GLY A 295 5.66 -23.64 25.71
N SER A 296 6.99 -23.48 25.78
CA SER A 296 7.90 -24.38 26.49
C SER A 296 7.97 -24.11 27.99
N PHE A 297 7.57 -22.92 28.45
CA PHE A 297 7.76 -22.48 29.83
C PHE A 297 6.95 -23.32 30.82
N LEU A 298 5.68 -23.59 30.54
CA LEU A 298 4.81 -24.42 31.41
C LEU A 298 5.30 -25.85 31.56
N PRO A 299 5.66 -26.62 30.51
CA PRO A 299 6.26 -27.93 30.63
C PRO A 299 7.58 -27.90 31.40
N ALA A 300 8.41 -26.89 31.18
CA ALA A 300 9.69 -26.74 31.87
C ALA A 300 9.50 -26.50 33.37
N LEU A 301 8.52 -25.68 33.78
CA LEU A 301 8.18 -25.50 35.20
C LEU A 301 7.63 -26.78 35.85
N ARG A 302 6.85 -27.55 35.10
CA ARG A 302 6.34 -28.87 35.60
C ARG A 302 7.50 -29.83 35.83
N ALA A 303 8.48 -29.89 34.90
CA ALA A 303 9.67 -30.73 35.03
C ALA A 303 10.47 -30.45 36.31
N VAL A 304 10.58 -29.19 36.72
CA VAL A 304 11.28 -28.74 37.92
C VAL A 304 10.53 -29.10 39.22
N ARG A 305 9.21 -29.27 39.15
CA ARG A 305 8.36 -29.58 40.32
C ARG A 305 8.14 -31.08 40.53
N ILE A 306 8.81 -31.94 39.78
CA ILE A 306 8.73 -33.41 39.97
C ILE A 306 9.39 -33.75 41.28
N ASP A 307 8.63 -34.44 42.17
CA ASP A 307 9.18 -34.97 43.41
C ASP A 307 10.07 -36.20 43.10
N PRO A 308 11.39 -36.14 43.46
CA PRO A 308 12.32 -37.24 43.18
C PRO A 308 11.90 -38.58 43.77
N MET A 309 11.24 -38.58 44.94
CA MET A 309 10.81 -39.78 45.62
C MET A 309 9.64 -40.48 44.91
N THR A 310 8.71 -39.69 44.34
CA THR A 310 7.59 -40.23 43.56
C THR A 310 8.02 -40.72 42.19
N ALA A 311 8.99 -40.04 41.55
CA ALA A 311 9.52 -40.38 40.21
C ALA A 311 10.28 -41.76 40.21
N ILE A 312 10.84 -42.19 41.33
CA ILE A 312 11.57 -43.45 41.45
C ILE A 312 10.62 -44.59 41.85
N ARG A 313 9.44 -44.29 42.43
CA ARG A 313 8.52 -45.29 43.04
C ARG A 313 7.38 -45.73 42.09
N THR A 314 7.19 -45.09 40.95
CA THR A 314 6.21 -45.49 39.92
C THR A 314 6.80 -46.63 39.09
N GLU A 315 6.40 -47.88 39.42
CA GLU A 315 6.43 -49.03 38.53
C GLU A 315 5.38 -48.87 37.43
#